data_dbbd30d52e1398f9ed663cc4a6220f72
#
_entry.id   dbbd30d52e1398f9ed663cc4a6220f72
#
_cell.length_a   1.000
_cell.length_b   1.000
_cell.length_c   1.000
_cell.angle_alpha   90.00
_cell.angle_beta   90.00
_cell.angle_gamma   90.00
#
_symmetry.space_group_name_H-M   'P 1'
#
loop_
_entity.id
_entity.type
_entity.pdbx_description
1 polymer ?
#
loop_
_entity_poly.entity_id
_entity_poly.type
_entity_poly.pdbx_seq_one_letter_code
_entity_poly.pdbx_strand_id
1 'polypeptide(L)'
;MSLTTLDIKEPGLNVLPPGVERHVVNAGGLTGLQIFPDDEIEIINDEGNQICEIVCFNKDGKSELGILSLKENNKYDFIKKILNSKDESSLATNYQLKKRNLDIKLSKSAIVFDIDTPSGERIKLKSKDKSYVIFAAPQNNMLISEQNPSSDLTIFIKRSKIKNDKELAVIPDPVYEPSYEKNIDRQTSISYQVKEGDYIQIISPAGRQCSDFVAFDTRKLDKGLEKGLDWQTTRTFMGNTFPGPGLF
;
A
#
# COMPACT_ATOMS: atom_id res chain seq x y z
N MET A 1 9.43 -2.25 -43.32
CA MET A 1 9.74 -2.21 -41.91
C MET A 1 9.25 -0.89 -41.35
N SER A 2 8.15 -0.88 -40.63
CA SER A 2 7.64 0.33 -39.95
C SER A 2 8.50 0.54 -38.72
N LEU A 3 9.27 1.63 -38.71
CA LEU A 3 9.94 2.08 -37.48
C LEU A 3 8.86 2.50 -36.49
N THR A 4 8.68 1.73 -35.45
CA THR A 4 7.89 2.14 -34.28
C THR A 4 8.56 3.39 -33.70
N THR A 5 7.92 4.54 -33.86
CA THR A 5 8.30 5.76 -33.17
C THR A 5 8.26 5.49 -31.66
N LEU A 6 9.42 5.51 -31.02
CA LEU A 6 9.52 5.49 -29.57
C LEU A 6 8.78 6.74 -29.06
N ASP A 7 7.75 6.51 -28.29
CA ASP A 7 7.01 7.56 -27.61
C ASP A 7 7.91 8.13 -26.49
N ILE A 8 8.66 9.17 -26.81
CA ILE A 8 9.55 9.84 -25.86
C ILE A 8 8.64 10.64 -24.94
N LYS A 9 8.41 10.12 -23.74
CA LYS A 9 7.71 10.88 -22.70
C LYS A 9 8.57 12.06 -22.26
N GLU A 10 8.02 13.25 -22.38
CA GLU A 10 8.67 14.44 -21.84
C GLU A 10 8.88 14.30 -20.33
N PRO A 11 10.06 14.68 -19.79
CA PRO A 11 10.28 14.70 -18.35
C PRO A 11 9.29 15.69 -17.70
N GLY A 12 8.49 15.20 -16.80
CA GLY A 12 7.51 16.01 -16.07
C GLY A 12 7.10 15.33 -14.78
N LEU A 13 6.53 16.09 -13.86
CA LEU A 13 5.92 15.54 -12.65
C LEU A 13 4.68 14.74 -13.04
N ASN A 14 4.78 13.43 -12.99
CA ASN A 14 3.63 12.54 -13.14
C ASN A 14 2.74 12.63 -11.91
N VAL A 15 1.87 13.62 -11.89
CA VAL A 15 0.90 13.79 -10.84
C VAL A 15 -0.34 12.97 -11.19
N LEU A 16 -0.80 12.16 -10.25
CA LEU A 16 -2.07 11.46 -10.42
C LEU A 16 -3.22 12.46 -10.55
N PRO A 17 -4.20 12.18 -11.40
CA PRO A 17 -5.42 13.00 -11.48
C PRO A 17 -6.13 13.07 -10.12
N PRO A 18 -6.92 14.11 -9.85
CA PRO A 18 -7.72 14.21 -8.64
C PRO A 18 -8.60 12.97 -8.44
N GLY A 19 -8.63 12.47 -7.21
CA GLY A 19 -9.39 11.28 -6.87
C GLY A 19 -8.78 9.97 -7.34
N VAL A 20 -7.59 9.98 -7.92
CA VAL A 20 -6.84 8.75 -8.24
C VAL A 20 -5.77 8.51 -7.18
N GLU A 21 -5.83 7.36 -6.55
CA GLU A 21 -4.87 6.90 -5.55
C GLU A 21 -4.02 5.79 -6.15
N ARG A 22 -2.72 5.75 -5.79
CA ARG A 22 -1.84 4.64 -6.11
C ARG A 22 -1.41 3.94 -4.82
N HIS A 23 -1.61 2.64 -4.78
CA HIS A 23 -1.17 1.76 -3.70
C HIS A 23 -0.26 0.68 -4.26
N VAL A 24 0.68 0.23 -3.45
CA VAL A 24 1.57 -0.89 -3.79
C VAL A 24 1.32 -2.01 -2.80
N VAL A 25 1.17 -3.21 -3.32
CA VAL A 25 1.18 -4.43 -2.52
C VAL A 25 2.56 -5.04 -2.67
N ASN A 26 3.37 -4.93 -1.65
CA ASN A 26 4.74 -5.43 -1.69
C ASN A 26 4.78 -6.96 -1.85
N ALA A 27 5.79 -7.44 -2.52
CA ALA A 27 6.07 -8.88 -2.67
C ALA A 27 6.06 -9.59 -1.30
N GLY A 28 5.30 -10.66 -1.18
CA GLY A 28 5.10 -11.39 0.07
C GLY A 28 4.14 -10.72 1.07
N GLY A 29 3.60 -9.54 0.75
CA GLY A 29 2.76 -8.74 1.63
C GLY A 29 1.29 -8.68 1.21
N LEU A 30 0.58 -7.80 1.88
CA LEU A 30 -0.82 -7.51 1.61
C LEU A 30 -1.16 -6.06 1.96
N THR A 31 -2.26 -5.55 1.39
CA THR A 31 -2.78 -4.21 1.65
C THR A 31 -4.29 -4.28 1.76
N GLY A 32 -4.83 -3.67 2.81
CA GLY A 32 -6.27 -3.57 3.02
C GLY A 32 -6.78 -2.17 2.73
N LEU A 33 -7.77 -2.04 1.86
CA LEU A 33 -8.28 -0.76 1.39
C LEU A 33 -9.79 -0.66 1.53
N GLN A 34 -10.26 0.49 1.96
CA GLN A 34 -11.69 0.81 1.95
C GLN A 34 -12.11 1.28 0.55
N ILE A 35 -13.12 0.65 -0.01
CA ILE A 35 -13.65 0.92 -1.34
C ILE A 35 -15.10 1.37 -1.20
N PHE A 36 -15.50 2.34 -2.01
CA PHE A 36 -16.84 2.89 -2.02
C PHE A 36 -17.63 2.49 -3.27
N PRO A 37 -18.96 2.66 -3.28
CA PRO A 37 -19.76 2.39 -4.47
C PRO A 37 -19.25 3.19 -5.68
N ASP A 38 -19.20 2.53 -6.82
CA ASP A 38 -18.74 3.05 -8.10
C ASP A 38 -17.24 3.40 -8.20
N ASP A 39 -16.44 3.15 -7.16
CA ASP A 39 -14.99 3.25 -7.30
C ASP A 39 -14.47 2.25 -8.34
N GLU A 40 -13.57 2.70 -9.20
CA GLU A 40 -12.88 1.89 -10.18
C GLU A 40 -11.51 1.47 -9.63
N ILE A 41 -11.20 0.19 -9.69
CA ILE A 41 -9.95 -0.40 -9.21
C ILE A 41 -9.23 -0.98 -10.42
N GLU A 42 -7.99 -0.58 -10.67
CA GLU A 42 -7.11 -1.19 -11.65
C GLU A 42 -5.94 -1.83 -10.93
N ILE A 43 -5.74 -3.12 -11.12
CA ILE A 43 -4.63 -3.89 -10.57
C ILE A 43 -3.70 -4.21 -11.71
N ILE A 44 -2.40 -4.00 -11.50
CA ILE A 44 -1.37 -4.21 -12.52
C ILE A 44 -0.33 -5.18 -11.97
N ASN A 45 -0.03 -6.21 -12.75
CA ASN A 45 1.09 -7.11 -12.54
C ASN A 45 2.27 -6.61 -13.38
N ASP A 46 3.02 -5.64 -12.84
CA ASP A 46 4.04 -4.92 -13.61
C ASP A 46 5.12 -5.85 -14.16
N GLU A 47 5.62 -6.77 -13.37
CA GLU A 47 6.71 -7.69 -13.74
C GLU A 47 6.21 -9.04 -14.28
N GLY A 48 4.94 -9.36 -14.07
CA GLY A 48 4.37 -10.68 -14.39
C GLY A 48 4.68 -11.74 -13.33
N ASN A 49 4.13 -12.92 -13.52
CA ASN A 49 4.34 -14.11 -12.70
C ASN A 49 4.02 -13.94 -11.21
N GLN A 50 3.34 -12.85 -10.82
CA GLN A 50 2.93 -12.56 -9.47
C GLN A 50 1.46 -12.92 -9.25
N ILE A 51 1.21 -13.77 -8.29
CA ILE A 51 -0.15 -14.11 -7.87
C ILE A 51 -0.78 -12.90 -7.18
N CYS A 52 -2.06 -12.64 -7.47
CA CYS A 52 -2.88 -11.68 -6.74
C CYS A 52 -4.11 -12.38 -6.16
N GLU A 53 -4.18 -12.45 -4.84
CA GLU A 53 -5.35 -12.93 -4.11
C GLU A 53 -6.16 -11.76 -3.57
N ILE A 54 -7.49 -11.83 -3.67
CA ILE A 54 -8.40 -10.80 -3.19
C ILE A 54 -9.42 -11.42 -2.23
N VAL A 55 -9.64 -10.75 -1.10
CA VAL A 55 -10.77 -10.96 -0.20
C VAL A 55 -11.56 -9.66 -0.11
N CYS A 56 -12.87 -9.76 -0.15
CA CYS A 56 -13.77 -8.61 -0.06
C CYS A 56 -14.79 -8.84 1.06
N PHE A 57 -14.97 -7.83 1.93
CA PHE A 57 -15.97 -7.80 2.97
C PHE A 57 -16.97 -6.68 2.69
N ASN A 58 -18.25 -6.97 2.83
CA ASN A 58 -19.30 -5.97 2.75
C ASN A 58 -19.39 -5.13 4.04
N LYS A 59 -20.28 -4.14 4.06
CA LYS A 59 -20.53 -3.26 5.21
C LYS A 59 -20.96 -4.00 6.50
N ASP A 60 -21.53 -5.19 6.37
CA ASP A 60 -22.00 -6.01 7.49
C ASP A 60 -20.91 -7.00 7.97
N GLY A 61 -19.69 -6.89 7.45
CA GLY A 61 -18.55 -7.74 7.82
C GLY A 61 -18.56 -9.13 7.20
N LYS A 62 -19.47 -9.42 6.27
CA LYS A 62 -19.54 -10.70 5.58
C LYS A 62 -18.65 -10.70 4.33
N SER A 63 -17.99 -11.83 4.08
CA SER A 63 -17.22 -12.02 2.87
C SER A 63 -18.13 -12.08 1.63
N GLU A 64 -17.92 -11.17 0.69
CA GLU A 64 -18.78 -11.01 -0.48
C GLU A 64 -17.99 -10.52 -1.71
N LEU A 65 -17.46 -11.46 -2.48
CA LEU A 65 -16.71 -11.18 -3.71
C LEU A 65 -17.58 -10.58 -4.84
N GLY A 66 -18.90 -10.80 -4.79
CA GLY A 66 -19.87 -10.31 -5.76
C GLY A 66 -19.91 -8.79 -5.87
N ILE A 67 -19.48 -8.06 -4.84
CA ILE A 67 -19.36 -6.59 -4.85
C ILE A 67 -18.38 -6.14 -5.96
N LEU A 68 -17.31 -6.91 -6.17
CA LEU A 68 -16.32 -6.68 -7.23
C LEU A 68 -16.59 -7.50 -8.49
N SER A 69 -17.76 -8.16 -8.60
CA SER A 69 -18.10 -9.09 -9.68
C SER A 69 -17.15 -10.30 -9.79
N LEU A 70 -16.45 -10.61 -8.72
CA LEU A 70 -15.57 -11.78 -8.64
C LEU A 70 -16.31 -13.00 -8.14
N LYS A 71 -15.81 -14.18 -8.52
CA LYS A 71 -16.28 -15.49 -8.03
C LYS A 71 -15.17 -16.15 -7.23
N GLU A 72 -15.56 -16.93 -6.23
CA GLU A 72 -14.63 -17.75 -5.47
C GLU A 72 -13.95 -18.77 -6.39
N ASN A 73 -12.63 -18.74 -6.46
CA ASN A 73 -11.80 -19.64 -7.25
C ASN A 73 -10.49 -20.03 -6.57
N ASN A 74 -10.30 -19.61 -5.30
CA ASN A 74 -9.05 -19.82 -4.61
C ASN A 74 -8.97 -21.18 -3.92
N LYS A 75 -7.80 -21.83 -4.05
CA LYS A 75 -7.45 -23.10 -3.41
C LYS A 75 -6.32 -22.98 -2.38
N TYR A 76 -5.74 -21.79 -2.18
CA TYR A 76 -4.44 -21.63 -1.51
C TYR A 76 -4.46 -20.88 -0.18
N ASP A 77 -5.47 -20.08 0.10
CA ASP A 77 -5.60 -19.28 1.35
C ASP A 77 -4.34 -18.47 1.71
N PHE A 78 -3.70 -17.82 0.73
CA PHE A 78 -2.48 -17.06 0.96
C PHE A 78 -2.67 -15.91 1.94
N ILE A 79 -3.77 -15.16 1.82
CA ILE A 79 -4.08 -14.04 2.73
C ILE A 79 -4.10 -14.52 4.17
N LYS A 80 -4.75 -15.66 4.45
CA LYS A 80 -4.80 -16.22 5.81
C LYS A 80 -3.42 -16.62 6.32
N LYS A 81 -2.54 -17.12 5.44
CA LYS A 81 -1.15 -17.47 5.79
C LYS A 81 -0.33 -16.22 6.08
N ILE A 82 -0.40 -15.19 5.23
CA ILE A 82 0.33 -13.94 5.39
C ILE A 82 -0.10 -13.24 6.68
N LEU A 83 -1.38 -13.17 6.99
CA LEU A 83 -1.89 -12.53 8.22
C LEU A 83 -1.41 -13.17 9.52
N ASN A 84 -0.89 -14.39 9.47
CA ASN A 84 -0.23 -15.02 10.61
C ASN A 84 1.22 -14.59 10.78
N SER A 85 1.80 -13.88 9.82
CA SER A 85 3.14 -13.30 9.94
C SER A 85 3.13 -12.09 10.88
N LYS A 86 4.32 -11.62 11.26
CA LYS A 86 4.48 -10.44 12.12
C LYS A 86 5.05 -9.23 11.36
N ASP A 87 4.99 -9.27 10.02
CA ASP A 87 5.43 -8.14 9.22
C ASP A 87 4.45 -6.95 9.33
N GLU A 88 4.92 -5.78 8.92
CA GLU A 88 4.19 -4.52 9.07
C GLU A 88 2.84 -4.53 8.34
N SER A 89 2.79 -5.05 7.11
CA SER A 89 1.57 -5.10 6.32
C SER A 89 0.51 -6.02 6.95
N SER A 90 0.94 -7.12 7.53
CA SER A 90 0.07 -8.05 8.27
C SER A 90 -0.44 -7.43 9.55
N LEU A 91 0.39 -6.71 10.29
CA LEU A 91 -0.02 -6.01 11.51
C LEU A 91 -1.06 -4.93 11.21
N ALA A 92 -0.82 -4.11 10.19
CA ALA A 92 -1.75 -3.07 9.75
C ALA A 92 -3.11 -3.65 9.35
N THR A 93 -3.09 -4.70 8.54
CA THR A 93 -4.34 -5.34 8.08
C THR A 93 -5.06 -6.04 9.23
N ASN A 94 -4.35 -6.72 10.13
CA ASN A 94 -4.96 -7.33 11.32
C ASN A 94 -5.62 -6.29 12.23
N TYR A 95 -4.99 -5.11 12.40
CA TYR A 95 -5.61 -4.00 13.13
C TYR A 95 -6.93 -3.57 12.46
N GLN A 96 -6.94 -3.41 11.14
CA GLN A 96 -8.12 -3.02 10.40
C GLN A 96 -9.25 -4.06 10.47
N LEU A 97 -8.91 -5.34 10.39
CA LEU A 97 -9.87 -6.43 10.56
C LEU A 97 -10.50 -6.39 11.96
N LYS A 98 -9.69 -6.23 13.00
CA LYS A 98 -10.15 -6.13 14.39
C LYS A 98 -11.04 -4.90 14.60
N LYS A 99 -10.61 -3.73 14.13
CA LYS A 99 -11.35 -2.46 14.23
C LYS A 99 -12.73 -2.54 13.59
N ARG A 100 -12.84 -3.27 12.48
CA ARG A 100 -14.10 -3.46 11.73
C ARG A 100 -14.87 -4.72 12.10
N ASN A 101 -14.37 -5.49 13.07
CA ASN A 101 -14.96 -6.76 13.48
C ASN A 101 -15.14 -7.74 12.30
N LEU A 102 -14.12 -7.87 11.46
CA LEU A 102 -14.09 -8.75 10.28
C LEU A 102 -13.39 -10.06 10.59
N ASP A 103 -14.01 -11.19 10.25
CA ASP A 103 -13.41 -12.52 10.43
C ASP A 103 -12.86 -13.07 9.10
N ILE A 104 -11.53 -13.04 8.99
CA ILE A 104 -10.83 -13.58 7.82
C ILE A 104 -10.95 -15.10 7.70
N LYS A 105 -11.18 -15.83 8.80
CA LYS A 105 -11.23 -17.31 8.78
C LYS A 105 -12.38 -17.81 7.95
N LEU A 106 -13.49 -17.09 7.94
CA LEU A 106 -14.69 -17.43 7.19
C LEU A 106 -14.74 -16.77 5.81
N SER A 107 -13.69 -16.04 5.43
CA SER A 107 -13.68 -15.31 4.16
C SER A 107 -13.47 -16.24 2.97
N LYS A 108 -14.08 -15.84 1.86
CA LYS A 108 -13.89 -16.38 0.52
C LYS A 108 -12.95 -15.49 -0.25
N SER A 109 -12.09 -16.08 -1.07
CA SER A 109 -11.13 -15.32 -1.86
C SER A 109 -11.15 -15.71 -3.33
N ALA A 110 -10.62 -14.79 -4.14
CA ALA A 110 -10.44 -14.96 -5.57
C ALA A 110 -9.00 -14.69 -5.97
N ILE A 111 -8.45 -15.51 -6.85
CA ILE A 111 -7.19 -15.28 -7.55
C ILE A 111 -7.54 -14.55 -8.86
N VAL A 112 -6.95 -13.37 -9.05
CA VAL A 112 -7.14 -12.55 -10.26
C VAL A 112 -5.92 -12.56 -11.16
N PHE A 113 -4.74 -12.79 -10.61
CA PHE A 113 -3.52 -13.11 -11.34
C PHE A 113 -2.96 -14.42 -10.80
N ASP A 114 -2.43 -15.26 -11.65
CA ASP A 114 -1.73 -16.49 -11.28
C ASP A 114 -0.24 -16.43 -11.66
N ILE A 115 0.46 -17.53 -11.44
CA ILE A 115 1.90 -17.61 -11.67
C ILE A 115 2.28 -17.44 -13.15
N ASP A 116 1.37 -17.72 -14.07
CA ASP A 116 1.61 -17.63 -15.52
C ASP A 116 1.17 -16.28 -16.08
N THR A 117 0.73 -15.35 -15.24
CA THR A 117 0.28 -14.01 -15.67
C THR A 117 1.43 -13.23 -16.30
N PRO A 118 1.28 -12.72 -17.54
CA PRO A 118 2.35 -11.98 -18.21
C PRO A 118 2.62 -10.62 -17.58
N SER A 119 3.81 -10.08 -17.82
CA SER A 119 4.20 -8.73 -17.41
C SER A 119 3.28 -7.67 -18.01
N GLY A 120 2.90 -6.69 -17.19
CA GLY A 120 2.03 -5.59 -17.59
C GLY A 120 0.55 -5.94 -17.68
N GLU A 121 0.16 -7.18 -17.34
CA GLU A 121 -1.25 -7.57 -17.32
C GLU A 121 -2.05 -6.73 -16.33
N ARG A 122 -3.29 -6.42 -16.71
CA ARG A 122 -4.16 -5.52 -15.96
C ARG A 122 -5.55 -6.07 -15.82
N ILE A 123 -6.11 -5.91 -14.63
CA ILE A 123 -7.53 -6.18 -14.40
C ILE A 123 -8.22 -4.94 -13.87
N LYS A 124 -9.42 -4.66 -14.40
CA LYS A 124 -10.26 -3.55 -13.97
C LYS A 124 -11.50 -4.10 -13.28
N LEU A 125 -11.73 -3.61 -12.08
CA LEU A 125 -12.88 -3.96 -11.25
C LEU A 125 -13.65 -2.69 -10.92
N LYS A 126 -14.97 -2.82 -10.74
CA LYS A 126 -15.80 -1.73 -10.28
C LYS A 126 -16.58 -2.19 -9.05
N SER A 127 -16.54 -1.38 -8.00
CA SER A 127 -17.25 -1.70 -6.78
C SER A 127 -18.75 -1.37 -6.89
N LYS A 128 -19.59 -2.29 -6.48
CA LYS A 128 -21.04 -2.12 -6.43
C LYS A 128 -21.55 -1.52 -5.11
N ASP A 129 -20.80 -1.72 -4.03
CA ASP A 129 -21.17 -1.26 -2.70
C ASP A 129 -19.93 -0.92 -1.87
N LYS A 130 -20.14 -0.29 -0.71
CA LYS A 130 -19.07 -0.03 0.25
C LYS A 130 -18.52 -1.34 0.78
N SER A 131 -17.19 -1.49 0.69
CA SER A 131 -16.50 -2.72 1.07
C SER A 131 -15.14 -2.44 1.67
N TYR A 132 -14.58 -3.43 2.37
CA TYR A 132 -13.17 -3.48 2.73
C TYR A 132 -12.53 -4.62 1.96
N VAL A 133 -11.53 -4.29 1.16
CA VAL A 133 -10.89 -5.23 0.24
C VAL A 133 -9.44 -5.42 0.64
N ILE A 134 -9.02 -6.67 0.75
CA ILE A 134 -7.63 -7.05 1.00
C ILE A 134 -7.07 -7.61 -0.29
N PHE A 135 -5.93 -7.05 -0.70
CA PHE A 135 -5.13 -7.49 -1.83
C PHE A 135 -3.85 -8.09 -1.29
N ALA A 136 -3.45 -9.23 -1.78
CA ALA A 136 -2.20 -9.87 -1.42
C ALA A 136 -1.37 -10.23 -2.65
N ALA A 137 -0.06 -10.04 -2.53
CA ALA A 137 0.96 -10.49 -3.45
C ALA A 137 1.80 -11.58 -2.76
N PRO A 138 1.29 -12.81 -2.65
CA PRO A 138 1.94 -13.86 -1.88
C PRO A 138 3.33 -14.16 -2.42
N GLN A 139 4.24 -14.49 -1.51
CA GLN A 139 5.58 -14.93 -1.89
C GLN A 139 5.50 -16.35 -2.45
N ASN A 140 6.10 -16.56 -3.61
CA ASN A 140 6.27 -17.85 -4.22
C ASN A 140 7.61 -18.45 -3.81
N ASN A 141 7.67 -19.77 -3.68
CA ASN A 141 8.95 -20.45 -3.55
C ASN A 141 9.70 -20.33 -4.88
N MET A 142 10.83 -19.64 -4.86
CA MET A 142 11.69 -19.53 -6.03
C MET A 142 12.41 -20.86 -6.23
N LEU A 143 12.18 -21.51 -7.36
CA LEU A 143 12.98 -22.64 -7.78
C LEU A 143 14.30 -22.14 -8.37
N ILE A 144 15.39 -22.80 -8.05
CA ILE A 144 16.73 -22.42 -8.55
C ILE A 144 16.77 -22.39 -10.08
N SER A 145 15.97 -23.24 -10.73
CA SER A 145 15.87 -23.33 -12.19
C SER A 145 15.04 -22.20 -12.84
N GLU A 146 14.16 -21.55 -12.12
CA GLU A 146 13.19 -20.60 -12.70
C GLU A 146 13.54 -19.15 -12.39
N GLN A 147 14.20 -18.88 -11.27
CA GLN A 147 14.64 -17.56 -10.84
C GLN A 147 13.56 -16.46 -10.92
N ASN A 148 12.30 -16.82 -10.62
CA ASN A 148 11.19 -15.89 -10.61
C ASN A 148 10.91 -15.41 -9.17
N PRO A 149 11.55 -14.32 -8.71
CA PRO A 149 11.24 -13.75 -7.40
C PRO A 149 9.82 -13.22 -7.37
N SER A 150 9.23 -13.17 -6.18
CA SER A 150 7.98 -12.46 -6.00
C SER A 150 8.16 -10.97 -6.26
N SER A 151 7.20 -10.35 -6.92
CA SER A 151 7.22 -8.94 -7.30
C SER A 151 6.04 -8.18 -6.67
N ASP A 152 6.12 -6.85 -6.72
CA ASP A 152 5.06 -5.98 -6.23
C ASP A 152 3.88 -5.96 -7.20
N LEU A 153 2.70 -5.63 -6.67
CA LEU A 153 1.53 -5.30 -7.49
C LEU A 153 1.19 -3.83 -7.32
N THR A 154 0.87 -3.16 -8.41
CA THR A 154 0.38 -1.78 -8.37
C THR A 154 -1.14 -1.75 -8.45
N ILE A 155 -1.77 -0.99 -7.56
CA ILE A 155 -3.23 -0.79 -7.54
C ILE A 155 -3.52 0.68 -7.71
N PHE A 156 -4.32 1.03 -8.69
CA PHE A 156 -4.91 2.35 -8.81
C PHE A 156 -6.38 2.30 -8.42
N ILE A 157 -6.81 3.26 -7.60
CA ILE A 157 -8.21 3.44 -7.24
C ILE A 157 -8.64 4.82 -7.73
N LYS A 158 -9.64 4.84 -8.60
CA LYS A 158 -10.29 6.07 -9.03
C LYS A 158 -11.58 6.24 -8.24
N ARG A 159 -11.58 7.21 -7.34
CA ARG A 159 -12.71 7.49 -6.45
C ARG A 159 -13.87 8.12 -7.23
N SER A 160 -15.03 7.54 -7.12
CA SER A 160 -16.22 7.98 -7.86
C SER A 160 -16.72 9.37 -7.44
N LYS A 161 -16.50 9.75 -6.17
CA LYS A 161 -16.99 11.01 -5.60
C LYS A 161 -16.01 12.16 -5.61
N ILE A 162 -14.70 11.87 -5.76
CA ILE A 162 -13.66 12.89 -5.77
C ILE A 162 -13.44 13.33 -7.22
N LYS A 163 -13.79 14.59 -7.53
CA LYS A 163 -13.81 15.12 -8.90
C LYS A 163 -12.79 16.23 -9.16
N ASN A 164 -12.19 16.79 -8.12
CA ASN A 164 -11.29 17.94 -8.26
C ASN A 164 -10.20 17.96 -7.17
N ASP A 165 -9.17 18.78 -7.36
CA ASP A 165 -7.99 18.89 -6.50
C ASP A 165 -8.29 19.38 -5.07
N LYS A 166 -9.50 19.91 -4.82
CA LYS A 166 -9.89 20.43 -3.51
C LYS A 166 -10.50 19.34 -2.63
N GLU A 167 -10.94 18.23 -3.23
CA GLU A 167 -11.45 17.09 -2.51
C GLU A 167 -10.28 16.20 -2.09
N LEU A 168 -10.28 15.78 -0.84
CA LEU A 168 -9.23 14.91 -0.31
C LEU A 168 -9.48 13.45 -0.73
N ALA A 169 -8.41 12.77 -1.04
CA ALA A 169 -8.43 11.32 -1.17
C ALA A 169 -8.77 10.66 0.18
N VAL A 170 -9.17 9.40 0.14
CA VAL A 170 -9.40 8.63 1.37
C VAL A 170 -8.06 8.41 2.07
N ILE A 171 -7.94 8.93 3.29
CA ILE A 171 -6.73 8.76 4.11
C ILE A 171 -6.66 7.30 4.56
N PRO A 172 -5.51 6.63 4.36
CA PRO A 172 -5.32 5.27 4.83
C PRO A 172 -5.41 5.21 6.36
N ASP A 173 -5.99 4.14 6.86
CA ASP A 173 -6.05 3.91 8.30
C ASP A 173 -4.64 3.71 8.87
N PRO A 174 -4.36 4.16 10.10
CA PRO A 174 -3.09 3.93 10.77
C PRO A 174 -2.87 2.44 11.11
N VAL A 175 -1.61 2.05 11.29
CA VAL A 175 -1.22 0.68 11.68
C VAL A 175 -1.78 0.32 13.06
N TYR A 176 -1.80 1.29 13.98
CA TYR A 176 -2.37 1.17 15.33
C TYR A 176 -3.23 2.38 15.66
N GLU A 177 -3.96 2.32 16.78
CA GLU A 177 -4.69 3.47 17.29
C GLU A 177 -3.71 4.63 17.55
N PRO A 178 -3.89 5.80 16.91
CA PRO A 178 -2.98 6.91 17.08
C PRO A 178 -2.97 7.43 18.52
N SER A 179 -1.80 7.50 19.14
CA SER A 179 -1.63 8.18 20.44
C SER A 179 -1.41 9.68 20.29
N TYR A 180 -0.99 10.10 19.11
CA TYR A 180 -0.74 11.49 18.76
C TYR A 180 -1.06 11.71 17.28
N GLU A 181 -1.81 12.76 16.98
CA GLU A 181 -2.14 13.20 15.62
C GLU A 181 -1.99 14.72 15.53
N LYS A 182 -1.31 15.19 14.50
CA LYS A 182 -1.11 16.61 14.25
C LYS A 182 -1.11 16.95 12.78
N ASN A 183 -1.88 17.95 12.43
CA ASN A 183 -1.80 18.54 11.10
C ASN A 183 -0.63 19.53 11.04
N ILE A 184 0.17 19.45 9.98
CA ILE A 184 1.29 20.34 9.71
C ILE A 184 0.87 21.27 8.58
N ASP A 185 0.76 22.55 8.88
CA ASP A 185 0.41 23.56 7.89
C ASP A 185 1.56 23.80 6.90
N ARG A 186 1.24 24.33 5.74
CA ARG A 186 2.25 24.67 4.72
C ARG A 186 3.28 25.63 5.29
N GLN A 187 4.55 25.41 4.95
CA GLN A 187 5.69 26.25 5.39
C GLN A 187 5.91 26.28 6.91
N THR A 188 5.45 25.24 7.61
CA THR A 188 5.69 25.08 9.04
C THR A 188 6.42 23.78 9.33
N SER A 189 6.91 23.66 10.55
CA SER A 189 7.50 22.44 11.07
C SER A 189 6.96 22.15 12.47
N ILE A 190 6.99 20.89 12.85
CA ILE A 190 6.71 20.45 14.21
C ILE A 190 7.83 19.55 14.70
N SER A 191 8.03 19.51 16.00
CA SER A 191 8.89 18.52 16.65
C SER A 191 8.10 17.79 17.72
N TYR A 192 8.37 16.50 17.89
CA TYR A 192 7.76 15.65 18.92
C TYR A 192 8.72 14.53 19.28
N GLN A 193 8.52 13.95 20.45
CA GLN A 193 9.33 12.84 20.91
C GLN A 193 8.67 11.50 20.52
N VAL A 194 9.50 10.55 20.14
CA VAL A 194 9.11 9.17 19.86
C VAL A 194 9.97 8.21 20.68
N LYS A 195 9.44 7.05 20.95
CA LYS A 195 10.10 5.98 21.69
C LYS A 195 10.37 4.79 20.77
N GLU A 196 11.25 3.93 21.21
CA GLU A 196 11.46 2.63 20.56
C GLU A 196 10.14 1.86 20.46
N GLY A 197 9.83 1.38 19.25
CA GLY A 197 8.57 0.66 18.96
C GLY A 197 7.40 1.55 18.52
N ASP A 198 7.54 2.89 18.57
CA ASP A 198 6.52 3.78 18.01
C ASP A 198 6.56 3.78 16.48
N TYR A 199 5.38 3.83 15.86
CA TYR A 199 5.21 3.98 14.42
C TYR A 199 4.87 5.43 14.08
N ILE A 200 5.53 5.98 13.07
CA ILE A 200 5.26 7.31 12.53
C ILE A 200 4.63 7.14 11.15
N GLN A 201 3.43 7.67 10.98
CA GLN A 201 2.78 7.72 9.69
C GLN A 201 2.66 9.17 9.23
N ILE A 202 3.27 9.50 8.10
CA ILE A 202 3.19 10.82 7.48
C ILE A 202 2.27 10.70 6.27
N ILE A 203 1.24 11.53 6.23
CA ILE A 203 0.23 11.50 5.18
C ILE A 203 0.19 12.87 4.50
N SER A 204 0.23 12.88 3.16
CA SER A 204 -0.05 14.05 2.34
C SER A 204 -1.49 13.94 1.77
N PRO A 205 -2.52 14.47 2.47
CA PRO A 205 -3.91 14.19 2.12
C PRO A 205 -4.31 14.67 0.72
N ALA A 206 -3.76 15.81 0.32
CA ALA A 206 -4.00 16.38 -1.02
C ALA A 206 -2.96 15.92 -2.06
N GLY A 207 -1.92 15.20 -1.64
CA GLY A 207 -0.76 14.92 -2.46
C GLY A 207 0.04 16.18 -2.82
N ARG A 208 1.08 16.03 -3.65
CA ARG A 208 1.89 17.15 -4.21
C ARG A 208 2.62 18.01 -3.17
N GLN A 209 2.68 17.60 -1.91
CA GLN A 209 3.42 18.29 -0.86
C GLN A 209 4.62 17.44 -0.46
N CYS A 210 5.80 18.03 -0.56
CA CYS A 210 7.01 17.47 0.01
C CYS A 210 7.02 17.67 1.52
N SER A 211 7.53 16.70 2.25
CA SER A 211 7.76 16.76 3.69
C SER A 211 9.17 16.26 3.99
N ASP A 212 9.96 17.10 4.63
CA ASP A 212 11.27 16.72 5.11
C ASP A 212 11.15 16.12 6.52
N PHE A 213 11.93 15.10 6.79
CA PHE A 213 11.97 14.41 8.07
C PHE A 213 13.40 14.40 8.60
N VAL A 214 13.58 14.86 9.83
CA VAL A 214 14.85 14.81 10.55
C VAL A 214 14.63 14.23 11.94
N ALA A 215 15.48 13.32 12.35
CA ALA A 215 15.44 12.71 13.67
C ALA A 215 16.70 13.01 14.48
N PHE A 216 16.54 13.26 15.77
CA PHE A 216 17.62 13.55 16.70
C PHE A 216 17.61 12.56 17.86
N ASP A 217 18.79 12.16 18.33
CA ASP A 217 18.91 11.41 19.59
C ASP A 217 18.67 12.37 20.76
N THR A 218 17.52 12.21 21.44
CA THR A 218 17.12 13.07 22.55
C THR A 218 18.18 13.15 23.65
N ARG A 219 18.89 12.04 23.95
CA ARG A 219 19.95 12.03 24.97
C ARG A 219 21.14 12.91 24.61
N LYS A 220 21.39 13.12 23.31
CA LYS A 220 22.45 14.04 22.83
C LYS A 220 21.98 15.48 22.88
N LEU A 221 20.71 15.74 22.51
CA LEU A 221 20.11 17.06 22.64
C LEU A 221 20.11 17.55 24.10
N ASP A 222 19.72 16.70 25.04
CA ASP A 222 19.71 17.03 26.48
C ASP A 222 21.10 17.39 27.01
N LYS A 223 22.16 16.98 26.35
CA LYS A 223 23.56 17.33 26.66
C LYS A 223 24.06 18.52 25.84
N GLY A 224 23.20 19.21 25.11
CA GLY A 224 23.58 20.30 24.22
C GLY A 224 24.40 19.87 23.00
N LEU A 225 24.37 18.61 22.66
CA LEU A 225 25.04 18.07 21.49
C LEU A 225 24.04 18.04 20.32
N GLU A 226 24.06 19.08 19.52
CA GLU A 226 23.21 19.21 18.31
C GLU A 226 23.69 18.27 17.19
N LYS A 227 23.64 16.98 17.43
CA LYS A 227 23.91 16.02 16.38
C LYS A 227 22.59 15.31 16.05
N GLY A 228 22.16 15.48 14.80
CA GLY A 228 21.17 14.60 14.20
C GLY A 228 21.62 13.15 14.31
N LEU A 229 20.73 12.22 14.11
CA LEU A 229 21.11 10.86 13.83
C LEU A 229 22.09 10.90 12.67
N ASP A 230 23.18 10.13 12.78
CA ASP A 230 24.14 10.09 11.68
C ASP A 230 23.44 9.61 10.40
N TRP A 231 24.06 9.88 9.29
CA TRP A 231 23.55 9.55 7.97
C TRP A 231 23.17 8.07 7.82
N GLN A 232 23.97 7.17 8.35
CA GLN A 232 23.72 5.73 8.29
C GLN A 232 22.49 5.34 9.12
N THR A 233 22.34 5.91 10.31
CA THR A 233 21.20 5.67 11.18
C THR A 233 19.92 6.19 10.54
N THR A 234 19.94 7.37 9.95
CA THR A 234 18.79 7.94 9.23
C THR A 234 18.40 7.04 8.05
N ARG A 235 19.38 6.55 7.29
CA ARG A 235 19.14 5.61 6.18
C ARG A 235 18.56 4.29 6.65
N THR A 236 19.00 3.78 7.79
CA THR A 236 18.45 2.55 8.39
C THR A 236 17.01 2.75 8.82
N PHE A 237 16.67 3.91 9.37
CA PHE A 237 15.28 4.23 9.73
C PHE A 237 14.37 4.44 8.53
N MET A 238 14.85 5.06 7.47
CA MET A 238 14.09 5.18 6.24
C MET A 238 13.95 3.84 5.52
N GLY A 239 14.68 2.84 6.00
CA GLY A 239 14.53 1.44 5.66
C GLY A 239 14.60 1.16 4.17
N ASN A 240 13.77 0.25 3.74
CA ASN A 240 13.69 -0.21 2.35
C ASN A 240 12.90 0.73 1.44
N THR A 241 12.46 1.89 1.95
CA THR A 241 11.52 2.71 1.20
C THR A 241 12.15 3.39 0.01
N PHE A 242 13.38 3.91 0.10
CA PHE A 242 14.07 4.55 -1.02
C PHE A 242 14.89 5.76 -0.59
N PRO A 243 16.00 6.00 -1.28
CA PRO A 243 16.72 5.07 -2.15
C PRO A 243 17.41 4.01 -1.32
N GLY A 244 17.62 2.86 -1.93
CA GLY A 244 18.38 1.78 -1.30
C GLY A 244 19.79 2.22 -0.89
N PRO A 245 20.42 1.51 0.05
CA PRO A 245 21.77 1.81 0.49
C PRO A 245 22.74 1.94 -0.69
N GLY A 246 23.48 3.06 -0.77
CA GLY A 246 24.48 3.30 -1.80
C GLY A 246 24.05 4.12 -3.01
N LEU A 247 22.82 4.62 -3.05
CA LEU A 247 22.32 5.45 -4.16
C LEU A 247 22.38 6.97 -3.89
N PHE A 248 23.28 7.41 -3.02
CA PHE A 248 23.60 8.82 -2.80
C PHE A 248 25.06 9.05 -3.04
#